data_434205fe42efc2f914ef5909e5a758d5
#
_entry.id   434205fe42efc2f914ef5909e5a758d5
#
_cell.length_a   1.000
_cell.length_b   1.000
_cell.length_c   1.000
_cell.angle_alpha   90.00
_cell.angle_beta   90.00
_cell.angle_gamma   90.00
#
_symmetry.space_group_name_H-M   'P 1'
#
loop_
_entity.id
_entity.type
_entity.pdbx_description
1 polymer ?
#
loop_
_entity_poly.entity_id
_entity_poly.type
_entity_poly.pdbx_seq_one_letter_code
_entity_poly.pdbx_strand_id
1 'polypeptide(L)'
;MFTCKEVKKGSVGNHVLLLQEIFKARGINGKDGKPLGLDGNAGDNTIYAINTYQSMRRKQGVELGTNGVSDSVCGPKCWADIIAL
;
A
#
# COMPACT_ATOMS: atom_id res chain seq x y z
N MET A 1 9.62 19.59 -0.97
CA MET A 1 9.29 18.30 -1.60
C MET A 1 8.50 17.43 -0.63
N PHE A 2 7.40 16.87 -1.09
CA PHE A 2 6.61 15.98 -0.26
C PHE A 2 7.24 14.58 -0.27
N THR A 3 7.51 14.04 0.91
CA THR A 3 8.11 12.72 1.05
C THR A 3 7.25 11.86 1.96
N CYS A 4 6.77 10.73 1.46
CA CYS A 4 5.99 9.79 2.25
C CYS A 4 6.93 8.78 2.91
N LYS A 5 6.68 8.51 4.18
CA LYS A 5 7.44 7.50 4.90
C LYS A 5 7.03 6.10 4.44
N GLU A 6 7.97 5.18 4.48
CA GLU A 6 7.72 3.77 4.24
C GLU A 6 6.61 3.25 5.16
N VAL A 7 5.70 2.45 4.60
CA VAL A 7 4.66 1.75 5.36
C VAL A 7 4.94 0.26 5.34
N LYS A 8 5.09 -0.32 6.53
CA LYS A 8 5.32 -1.75 6.72
C LYS A 8 4.53 -2.21 7.94
N LYS A 9 4.54 -3.50 8.22
CA LYS A 9 3.82 -4.05 9.37
C LYS A 9 4.20 -3.30 10.65
N GLY A 10 3.20 -2.79 11.34
CA GLY A 10 3.40 -2.06 12.60
C GLY A 10 3.62 -0.57 12.45
N SER A 11 3.72 -0.04 11.23
CA SER A 11 3.82 1.41 11.03
C SER A 11 2.57 2.12 11.52
N VAL A 12 2.73 3.30 12.12
CA VAL A 12 1.62 4.12 12.64
C VAL A 12 1.84 5.56 12.25
N GLY A 13 0.74 6.27 12.00
CA GLY A 13 0.80 7.70 11.75
C GLY A 13 -0.01 8.13 10.52
N ASN A 14 0.13 9.41 10.19
CA ASN A 14 -0.64 10.00 9.10
C ASN A 14 -0.28 9.43 7.73
N HIS A 15 0.97 9.01 7.55
CA HIS A 15 1.38 8.38 6.28
C HIS A 15 0.66 7.05 6.06
N VAL A 16 0.39 6.29 7.12
CA VAL A 16 -0.39 5.05 7.02
C VAL A 16 -1.84 5.38 6.71
N LEU A 17 -2.41 6.37 7.40
CA LEU A 17 -3.78 6.80 7.17
C LEU A 17 -3.98 7.25 5.71
N LEU A 18 -3.05 8.02 5.17
CA LEU A 18 -3.11 8.46 3.78
C LEU A 18 -3.13 7.27 2.82
N LEU A 19 -2.27 6.28 3.04
CA LEU A 19 -2.24 5.09 2.20
C LEU A 19 -3.56 4.32 2.29
N GLN A 20 -4.11 4.18 3.48
CA GLN A 20 -5.40 3.52 3.69
C GLN A 20 -6.52 4.24 2.93
N GLU A 21 -6.54 5.57 2.98
CA GLU A 21 -7.53 6.36 2.26
C GLU A 21 -7.41 6.18 0.74
N ILE A 22 -6.19 6.17 0.22
CA ILE A 22 -5.95 5.96 -1.20
C ILE A 22 -6.43 4.58 -1.63
N PHE A 23 -6.09 3.55 -0.88
CA PHE A 23 -6.52 2.18 -1.20
C PHE A 23 -8.04 2.04 -1.15
N LYS A 24 -8.66 2.63 -0.14
CA LYS A 24 -10.12 2.61 -0.03
C LYS A 24 -10.77 3.27 -1.24
N ALA A 25 -10.26 4.42 -1.64
CA ALA A 25 -10.79 5.15 -2.79
C ALA A 25 -10.63 4.37 -4.10
N ARG A 26 -9.62 3.52 -4.20
CA ARG A 26 -9.36 2.71 -5.39
C ARG A 26 -9.98 1.31 -5.34
N GLY A 27 -10.70 1.01 -4.26
CA GLY A 27 -11.35 -0.30 -4.12
C GLY A 27 -10.40 -1.44 -3.80
N ILE A 28 -9.22 -1.15 -3.26
CA ILE A 28 -8.28 -2.18 -2.84
C ILE A 28 -8.59 -2.56 -1.41
N ASN A 29 -9.09 -3.77 -1.23
CA ASN A 29 -9.58 -4.25 0.07
C ASN A 29 -8.48 -4.91 0.90
N GLY A 30 -8.78 -5.10 2.20
CA GLY A 30 -7.93 -5.86 3.09
C GLY A 30 -8.10 -7.38 2.93
N LYS A 31 -7.43 -8.10 3.81
CA LYS A 31 -7.46 -9.58 3.82
C LYS A 31 -8.87 -10.14 4.00
N ASP A 32 -9.72 -9.39 4.70
CA ASP A 32 -11.11 -9.80 4.95
C ASP A 32 -12.05 -9.51 3.77
N GLY A 33 -11.53 -8.97 2.67
CA GLY A 33 -12.33 -8.63 1.49
C GLY A 33 -13.14 -7.37 1.62
N LYS A 34 -12.93 -6.60 2.69
CA LYS A 34 -13.66 -5.36 2.96
C LYS A 34 -12.75 -4.14 2.82
N PRO A 35 -13.33 -2.95 2.60
CA PRO A 35 -12.53 -1.72 2.59
C PRO A 35 -11.72 -1.56 3.86
N LEU A 36 -10.53 -0.96 3.74
CA LEU A 36 -9.64 -0.78 4.88
C LEU A 36 -10.25 0.14 5.93
N GLY A 37 -10.04 -0.18 7.20
CA GLY A 37 -10.32 0.75 8.29
C GLY A 37 -9.31 1.90 8.25
N LEU A 38 -9.77 3.11 8.48
CA LEU A 38 -8.94 4.32 8.44
C LEU A 38 -8.47 4.65 9.85
N ASP A 39 -7.52 3.87 10.35
CA ASP A 39 -7.06 3.97 11.73
C ASP A 39 -5.60 4.41 11.88
N GLY A 40 -4.89 4.58 10.76
CA GLY A 40 -3.49 4.98 10.79
C GLY A 40 -2.53 3.91 11.29
N ASN A 41 -2.97 2.66 11.39
CA ASN A 41 -2.16 1.53 11.83
C ASN A 41 -2.00 0.53 10.69
N ALA A 42 -0.76 0.16 10.38
CA ALA A 42 -0.49 -0.82 9.33
C ALA A 42 -0.57 -2.24 9.90
N GLY A 43 -1.80 -2.71 10.07
CA GLY A 43 -2.06 -4.09 10.48
C GLY A 43 -2.17 -5.03 9.28
N ASP A 44 -2.63 -6.26 9.53
CA ASP A 44 -2.68 -7.30 8.51
C ASP A 44 -3.47 -6.89 7.27
N ASN A 45 -4.59 -6.21 7.43
CA ASN A 45 -5.40 -5.78 6.29
C ASN A 45 -4.68 -4.76 5.42
N THR A 46 -3.98 -3.80 6.03
CA THR A 46 -3.22 -2.80 5.30
C THR A 46 -2.06 -3.44 4.54
N ILE A 47 -1.35 -4.37 5.18
CA ILE A 47 -0.25 -5.10 4.55
C ILE A 47 -0.75 -5.95 3.39
N TYR A 48 -1.88 -6.61 3.57
CA TYR A 48 -2.50 -7.38 2.48
C TYR A 48 -2.82 -6.46 1.28
N ALA A 49 -3.35 -5.27 1.54
CA ALA A 49 -3.66 -4.31 0.50
C ALA A 49 -2.40 -3.84 -0.23
N ILE A 50 -1.29 -3.62 0.48
CA ILE A 50 -0.01 -3.27 -0.13
C ILE A 50 0.42 -4.37 -1.10
N ASN A 51 0.38 -5.63 -0.66
CA ASN A 51 0.78 -6.76 -1.50
C ASN A 51 -0.14 -6.91 -2.72
N THR A 52 -1.44 -6.69 -2.53
CA THR A 52 -2.42 -6.72 -3.63
C THR A 52 -2.11 -5.66 -4.67
N TYR A 53 -1.83 -4.44 -4.21
CA TYR A 53 -1.49 -3.33 -5.09
C TYR A 53 -0.22 -3.63 -5.89
N GLN A 54 0.83 -4.09 -5.22
CA GLN A 54 2.08 -4.43 -5.88
C GLN A 54 1.90 -5.52 -6.94
N SER A 55 1.15 -6.57 -6.60
CA SER A 55 0.87 -7.66 -7.53
C SER A 55 0.10 -7.17 -8.76
N MET A 56 -0.92 -6.35 -8.53
CA MET A 56 -1.73 -5.79 -9.60
C MET A 56 -0.88 -4.95 -10.56
N ARG A 57 0.00 -4.10 -10.01
CA ARG A 57 0.84 -3.25 -10.84
C ARG A 57 1.89 -4.03 -11.61
N ARG A 58 2.46 -5.09 -11.02
CA ARG A 58 3.40 -5.96 -11.74
C ARG A 58 2.74 -6.60 -12.95
N LYS A 59 1.47 -7.00 -12.84
CA LYS A 59 0.70 -7.54 -13.97
C LYS A 59 0.50 -6.49 -15.07
N GLN A 60 0.55 -5.22 -14.71
CA GLN A 60 0.44 -4.11 -15.65
C GLN A 60 1.80 -3.62 -16.17
N GLY A 61 2.88 -4.33 -15.84
CA GLY A 61 4.22 -4.01 -16.32
C GLY A 61 5.03 -3.08 -15.44
N VAL A 62 4.54 -2.74 -14.24
CA VAL A 62 5.27 -1.88 -13.30
C VAL A 62 5.99 -2.75 -12.28
N GLU A 63 7.30 -2.53 -12.13
CA GLU A 63 8.10 -3.30 -11.18
C GLU A 63 7.96 -2.74 -9.77
N LEU A 64 7.12 -3.39 -8.97
CA LEU A 64 6.97 -3.12 -7.54
C LEU A 64 7.26 -4.41 -6.76
N GLY A 65 7.67 -4.23 -5.50
CA GLY A 65 8.07 -5.34 -4.65
C GLY A 65 9.55 -5.63 -4.81
N THR A 66 9.97 -6.81 -4.41
CA THR A 66 11.38 -7.24 -4.45
C THR A 66 11.50 -8.52 -5.25
N ASN A 67 12.38 -8.51 -6.27
CA ASN A 67 12.63 -9.69 -7.12
C ASN A 67 11.36 -10.32 -7.70
N GLY A 68 10.40 -9.48 -8.13
CA GLY A 68 9.18 -9.95 -8.76
C GLY A 68 8.11 -10.47 -7.81
N VAL A 69 8.29 -10.30 -6.50
CA VAL A 69 7.31 -10.69 -5.48
C VAL A 69 6.95 -9.51 -4.60
N SER A 70 5.73 -9.53 -4.06
CA SER A 70 5.29 -8.52 -3.10
C SER A 70 6.11 -8.65 -1.82
N ASP A 71 6.61 -7.51 -1.32
CA ASP A 71 7.50 -7.48 -0.16
C ASP A 71 6.86 -6.91 1.10
N SER A 72 5.55 -6.68 1.08
CA SER A 72 4.79 -6.17 2.22
C SER A 72 5.19 -4.76 2.68
N VAL A 73 5.92 -4.02 1.84
CA VAL A 73 6.41 -2.68 2.19
C VAL A 73 6.03 -1.69 1.10
N CYS A 74 5.40 -0.58 1.50
CA CYS A 74 5.15 0.53 0.60
C CYS A 74 6.28 1.55 0.77
N GLY A 75 7.35 1.35 0.02
CA GLY A 75 8.52 2.23 0.01
C GLY A 75 8.43 3.31 -1.05
N PRO A 76 9.56 3.98 -1.36
CA PRO A 76 9.57 5.11 -2.30
C PRO A 76 8.98 4.79 -3.67
N LYS A 77 9.30 3.65 -4.25
CA LYS A 77 8.76 3.28 -5.57
C LYS A 77 7.25 3.07 -5.54
N CYS A 78 6.76 2.39 -4.51
CA CYS A 78 5.34 2.13 -4.35
C CYS A 78 4.57 3.44 -4.16
N TRP A 79 5.07 4.32 -3.30
CA TRP A 79 4.47 5.63 -3.09
C TRP A 79 4.46 6.47 -4.37
N ALA A 80 5.57 6.48 -5.10
CA ALA A 80 5.65 7.25 -6.34
C ALA A 80 4.63 6.74 -7.37
N ASP A 81 4.48 5.43 -7.48
CA ASP A 81 3.51 4.84 -8.40
C ASP A 81 2.07 5.17 -8.00
N ILE A 82 1.75 5.06 -6.71
CA ILE A 82 0.40 5.37 -6.20
C ILE A 82 0.04 6.83 -6.48
N ILE A 83 0.96 7.76 -6.22
CA ILE A 83 0.72 9.19 -6.39
C ILE A 83 0.57 9.55 -7.87
N ALA A 84 1.29 8.85 -8.75
CA ALA A 84 1.26 9.12 -10.19
C ALA A 84 -0.01 8.63 -10.89
N LEU A 85 -0.79 7.80 -10.24
CA LEU A 85 -2.01 7.25 -10.86
C LEU A 85 -3.15 8.29 -10.91
#